data_7b1ff744f1231f41128eef9920cfe317
#
_entry.id   7b1ff744f1231f41128eef9920cfe317
#
_cell.length_a   1.000
_cell.length_b   1.000
_cell.length_c   1.000
_cell.angle_alpha   90.00
_cell.angle_beta   90.00
_cell.angle_gamma   90.00
#
_symmetry.space_group_name_H-M   'P 1'
#
loop_
_entity.id
_entity.type
_entity.pdbx_description
1 polymer ?
#
loop_
_entity_poly.entity_id
_entity_poly.type
_entity_poly.pdbx_seq_one_letter_code
_entity_poly.pdbx_strand_id
1 'polypeptide(L)'
;IGNGISLKEACSKEVLPEVVRFSLAASVQQSVMNFGILMIQGLINSFGTAVMAAYAAAVKIDSFAYMPAQEFSNSFSIFTSQNYGAKDEKRVKEGVRAAVKTSLIFCGIVSVLIFLFARPLMLIFVKATEVKVLQIGVQYLRIEGAFYCGIGLLFLLYAYYRGTGKPEMSVVLTVISLGTRVLLAYTLAPLLGVRMIWWAIIIGWFLADITGVLYMKKKKI
;
A
#
# COMPACT_ATOMS: atom_id res chain seq x y z
N ILE A 1 29.31 -13.59 13.87
CA ILE A 1 27.92 -14.03 13.89
C ILE A 1 27.69 -14.75 15.21
N GLY A 2 26.78 -14.26 16.11
CA GLY A 2 26.15 -15.06 17.14
C GLY A 2 26.68 -14.95 18.55
N ASN A 3 26.83 -13.74 19.10
CA ASN A 3 26.55 -13.59 20.52
C ASN A 3 25.05 -13.49 20.67
N GLY A 4 24.41 -14.61 21.07
CA GLY A 4 22.98 -14.64 21.30
C GLY A 4 22.62 -13.57 22.32
N ILE A 5 21.78 -12.61 21.91
CA ILE A 5 21.20 -11.62 22.81
C ILE A 5 20.50 -12.40 23.91
N SER A 6 20.94 -12.25 25.16
CA SER A 6 20.30 -12.86 26.31
C SER A 6 18.86 -12.38 26.40
N LEU A 7 17.90 -13.25 26.76
CA LEU A 7 16.53 -12.88 27.01
C LEU A 7 16.39 -11.70 28.00
N LYS A 8 17.33 -11.57 28.96
CA LYS A 8 17.42 -10.44 29.87
C LYS A 8 17.80 -9.12 29.17
N GLU A 9 18.63 -9.16 28.13
CA GLU A 9 19.01 -7.99 27.33
C GLU A 9 17.88 -7.59 26.37
N ALA A 10 17.19 -8.56 25.78
CA ALA A 10 16.01 -8.32 24.93
C ALA A 10 14.83 -7.72 25.71
N CYS A 11 14.71 -8.03 27.00
CA CYS A 11 13.69 -7.48 27.92
C CYS A 11 14.21 -6.31 28.76
N SER A 12 15.27 -5.62 28.33
CA SER A 12 15.77 -4.45 29.05
C SER A 12 14.69 -3.34 29.11
N LYS A 13 14.65 -2.61 30.25
CA LYS A 13 13.72 -1.48 30.42
C LYS A 13 13.92 -0.36 29.39
N GLU A 14 15.04 -0.34 28.70
CA GLU A 14 15.37 0.65 27.67
C GLU A 14 14.83 0.26 26.30
N VAL A 15 14.86 -1.01 25.95
CA VAL A 15 14.46 -1.53 24.61
C VAL A 15 12.96 -1.83 24.57
N LEU A 16 12.38 -2.33 25.65
CA LEU A 16 10.98 -2.77 25.69
C LEU A 16 9.97 -1.67 25.30
N PRO A 17 10.07 -0.41 25.78
CA PRO A 17 9.13 0.65 25.38
C PRO A 17 9.16 0.93 23.88
N GLU A 18 10.34 0.89 23.26
CA GLU A 18 10.48 1.10 21.82
C GLU A 18 9.85 -0.05 21.03
N VAL A 19 10.12 -1.29 21.39
CA VAL A 19 9.49 -2.47 20.77
C VAL A 19 7.97 -2.40 20.87
N VAL A 20 7.44 -2.07 22.04
CA VAL A 20 5.99 -1.92 22.27
C VAL A 20 5.41 -0.81 21.38
N ARG A 21 6.06 0.34 21.31
CA ARG A 21 5.64 1.47 20.45
C ARG A 21 5.55 1.07 19.00
N PHE A 22 6.59 0.42 18.43
CA PHE A 22 6.60 -0.07 17.06
C PHE A 22 5.52 -1.13 16.81
N SER A 23 5.39 -2.08 17.73
CA SER A 23 4.40 -3.15 17.63
C SER A 23 2.97 -2.61 17.69
N LEU A 24 2.68 -1.66 18.59
CA LEU A 24 1.39 -1.01 18.67
C LEU A 24 1.07 -0.22 17.39
N ALA A 25 2.03 0.58 16.89
CA ALA A 25 1.82 1.33 15.66
C ALA A 25 1.56 0.39 14.47
N ALA A 26 2.31 -0.70 14.34
CA ALA A 26 2.09 -1.70 13.29
C ALA A 26 0.74 -2.40 13.42
N SER A 27 0.32 -2.75 14.64
CA SER A 27 -0.97 -3.39 14.90
C SER A 27 -2.14 -2.45 14.59
N VAL A 28 -2.04 -1.19 15.01
CA VAL A 28 -3.05 -0.17 14.68
C VAL A 28 -3.11 0.06 13.17
N GLN A 29 -1.96 0.19 12.50
CA GLN A 29 -1.90 0.34 11.05
C GLN A 29 -2.60 -0.81 10.34
N GLN A 30 -2.29 -2.06 10.72
CA GLN A 30 -2.89 -3.25 10.11
C GLN A 30 -4.39 -3.34 10.39
N SER A 31 -4.83 -2.98 11.60
CA SER A 31 -6.25 -2.97 11.96
C SER A 31 -7.02 -1.93 11.15
N VAL A 32 -6.48 -0.72 10.98
CA VAL A 32 -7.07 0.32 10.13
C VAL A 32 -7.15 -0.15 8.69
N MET A 33 -6.09 -0.78 8.16
CA MET A 33 -6.09 -1.33 6.80
C MET A 33 -7.19 -2.37 6.61
N ASN A 34 -7.27 -3.35 7.48
CA ASN A 34 -8.27 -4.42 7.39
C ASN A 34 -9.70 -3.87 7.51
N PHE A 35 -9.93 -2.94 8.45
CA PHE A 35 -11.23 -2.31 8.61
C PHE A 35 -11.66 -1.51 7.37
N GLY A 36 -10.74 -0.71 6.80
CA GLY A 36 -11.00 0.04 5.57
C GLY A 36 -11.31 -0.87 4.38
N ILE A 37 -10.60 -2.00 4.23
CA ILE A 37 -10.87 -3.00 3.20
C ILE A 37 -12.26 -3.61 3.39
N LEU A 38 -12.64 -3.99 4.62
CA LEU A 38 -13.96 -4.56 4.93
C LEU A 38 -15.09 -3.57 4.62
N MET A 39 -14.92 -2.28 4.95
CA MET A 39 -15.89 -1.24 4.61
C MET A 39 -16.10 -1.14 3.10
N ILE A 40 -15.03 -1.09 2.32
CA ILE A 40 -15.12 -1.04 0.85
C ILE A 40 -15.79 -2.31 0.30
N GLN A 41 -15.45 -3.48 0.85
CA GLN A 41 -16.08 -4.74 0.44
C GLN A 41 -17.59 -4.75 0.76
N GLY A 42 -17.99 -4.22 1.91
CA GLY A 42 -19.40 -4.01 2.26
C GLY A 42 -20.13 -3.13 1.24
N LEU A 43 -19.51 -2.02 0.84
CA LEU A 43 -20.06 -1.14 -0.19
C LEU A 43 -20.15 -1.83 -1.57
N ILE A 44 -19.12 -2.58 -1.97
CA ILE A 44 -19.11 -3.33 -3.23
C ILE A 44 -20.25 -4.36 -3.28
N ASN A 45 -20.56 -4.99 -2.15
CA ASN A 45 -21.66 -5.94 -2.05
C ASN A 45 -23.02 -5.32 -2.38
N SER A 46 -23.22 -4.03 -2.09
CA SER A 46 -24.45 -3.31 -2.42
C SER A 46 -24.65 -3.09 -3.92
N PHE A 47 -23.59 -3.17 -4.74
CA PHE A 47 -23.66 -3.05 -6.20
C PHE A 47 -24.01 -4.35 -6.94
N GLY A 48 -24.24 -5.44 -6.21
CA GLY A 48 -24.71 -6.71 -6.74
C GLY A 48 -23.62 -7.75 -7.05
N THR A 49 -24.06 -8.97 -7.33
CA THR A 49 -23.21 -10.15 -7.45
C THR A 49 -22.14 -10.06 -8.53
N ALA A 50 -22.45 -9.44 -9.68
CA ALA A 50 -21.49 -9.29 -10.76
C ALA A 50 -20.32 -8.38 -10.38
N VAL A 51 -20.57 -7.32 -9.60
CA VAL A 51 -19.51 -6.42 -9.10
C VAL A 51 -18.67 -7.11 -8.04
N MET A 52 -19.31 -7.86 -7.13
CA MET A 52 -18.63 -8.68 -6.12
C MET A 52 -17.67 -9.70 -6.77
N ALA A 53 -18.15 -10.45 -7.75
CA ALA A 53 -17.36 -11.46 -8.45
C ALA A 53 -16.19 -10.83 -9.22
N ALA A 54 -16.44 -9.71 -9.90
CA ALA A 54 -15.41 -8.97 -10.62
C ALA A 54 -14.32 -8.45 -9.69
N TYR A 55 -14.71 -7.85 -8.57
CA TYR A 55 -13.78 -7.33 -7.57
C TYR A 55 -12.96 -8.46 -6.92
N ALA A 56 -13.62 -9.55 -6.52
CA ALA A 56 -12.93 -10.69 -5.90
C ALA A 56 -11.85 -11.31 -6.82
N ALA A 57 -12.11 -11.39 -8.13
CA ALA A 57 -11.13 -11.86 -9.11
C ALA A 57 -10.02 -10.83 -9.34
N ALA A 58 -10.38 -9.56 -9.51
CA ALA A 58 -9.44 -8.49 -9.81
C ALA A 58 -8.47 -8.22 -8.65
N VAL A 59 -8.93 -8.20 -7.40
CA VAL A 59 -8.07 -8.02 -6.21
C VAL A 59 -7.02 -9.13 -6.06
N LYS A 60 -7.31 -10.36 -6.49
CA LYS A 60 -6.30 -11.43 -6.50
C LYS A 60 -5.18 -11.13 -7.48
N ILE A 61 -5.52 -10.67 -8.69
CA ILE A 61 -4.55 -10.28 -9.70
C ILE A 61 -3.70 -9.11 -9.19
N ASP A 62 -4.35 -8.12 -8.62
CA ASP A 62 -3.75 -6.96 -8.00
C ASP A 62 -2.73 -7.32 -6.92
N SER A 63 -3.12 -8.21 -6.00
CA SER A 63 -2.24 -8.66 -4.92
C SER A 63 -0.95 -9.28 -5.45
N PHE A 64 -1.02 -10.10 -6.50
CA PHE A 64 0.17 -10.63 -7.16
C PHE A 64 1.01 -9.55 -7.84
N ALA A 65 0.37 -8.54 -8.40
CA ALA A 65 1.04 -7.47 -9.12
C ALA A 65 1.88 -6.55 -8.22
N TYR A 66 1.34 -6.15 -7.07
CA TYR A 66 2.05 -5.21 -6.17
C TYR A 66 2.82 -5.87 -5.01
N MET A 67 2.59 -7.18 -4.73
CA MET A 67 3.30 -7.90 -3.66
C MET A 67 4.83 -7.75 -3.74
N PRO A 68 5.50 -7.87 -4.91
CA PRO A 68 6.95 -7.68 -4.98
C PRO A 68 7.38 -6.26 -4.57
N ALA A 69 6.60 -5.23 -4.91
CA ALA A 69 6.89 -3.85 -4.51
C ALA A 69 6.73 -3.67 -2.99
N GLN A 70 5.76 -4.33 -2.38
CA GLN A 70 5.54 -4.34 -0.94
C GLN A 70 6.73 -5.01 -0.21
N GLU A 71 7.17 -6.18 -0.67
CA GLU A 71 8.30 -6.89 -0.06
C GLU A 71 9.63 -6.16 -0.27
N PHE A 72 9.82 -5.54 -1.43
CA PHE A 72 10.95 -4.64 -1.65
C PHE A 72 10.95 -3.50 -0.63
N SER A 73 9.79 -2.91 -0.36
CA SER A 73 9.66 -1.83 0.64
C SER A 73 9.93 -2.32 2.06
N ASN A 74 9.52 -3.54 2.42
CA ASN A 74 9.86 -4.13 3.70
C ASN A 74 11.38 -4.29 3.86
N SER A 75 12.08 -4.77 2.83
CA SER A 75 13.54 -4.85 2.81
C SER A 75 14.20 -3.47 2.89
N PHE A 76 13.63 -2.47 2.20
CA PHE A 76 14.09 -1.09 2.28
C PHE A 76 13.93 -0.49 3.67
N SER A 77 12.90 -0.88 4.44
CA SER A 77 12.74 -0.47 5.85
C SER A 77 13.91 -0.94 6.70
N ILE A 78 14.38 -2.18 6.51
CA ILE A 78 15.53 -2.75 7.23
C ILE A 78 16.82 -1.99 6.86
N PHE A 79 17.05 -1.77 5.56
CA PHE A 79 18.17 -0.95 5.09
C PHE A 79 18.18 0.44 5.72
N THR A 80 17.01 1.09 5.73
CA THR A 80 16.87 2.44 6.30
C THR A 80 17.15 2.45 7.78
N SER A 81 16.61 1.49 8.56
CA SER A 81 16.82 1.44 10.00
C SER A 81 18.29 1.21 10.39
N GLN A 82 19.01 0.34 9.67
CA GLN A 82 20.42 0.06 9.91
C GLN A 82 21.29 1.31 9.66
N ASN A 83 21.07 2.01 8.54
CA ASN A 83 21.87 3.19 8.19
C ASN A 83 21.48 4.41 9.03
N TYR A 84 20.20 4.55 9.37
CA TYR A 84 19.73 5.61 10.27
C TYR A 84 20.27 5.43 11.68
N GLY A 85 20.27 4.18 12.21
CA GLY A 85 20.87 3.85 13.49
C GLY A 85 22.39 4.08 13.52
N ALA A 86 23.08 3.85 12.40
CA ALA A 86 24.50 4.17 12.21
C ALA A 86 24.77 5.68 12.00
N LYS A 87 23.74 6.53 11.99
CA LYS A 87 23.82 7.99 11.72
C LYS A 87 24.43 8.34 10.35
N ASP A 88 24.35 7.40 9.38
CA ASP A 88 24.79 7.63 7.99
C ASP A 88 23.66 8.20 7.14
N GLU A 89 23.36 9.50 7.35
CA GLU A 89 22.29 10.20 6.60
C GLU A 89 22.55 10.22 5.08
N LYS A 90 23.82 10.26 4.66
CA LYS A 90 24.16 10.25 3.24
C LYS A 90 23.69 8.96 2.60
N ARG A 91 24.00 7.84 3.22
CA ARG A 91 23.61 6.51 2.74
C ARG A 91 22.10 6.29 2.76
N VAL A 92 21.40 6.84 3.77
CA VAL A 92 19.93 6.83 3.79
C VAL A 92 19.36 7.59 2.59
N LYS A 93 19.87 8.80 2.30
CA LYS A 93 19.40 9.61 1.15
C LYS A 93 19.67 8.95 -0.21
N GLU A 94 20.85 8.35 -0.36
CA GLU A 94 21.21 7.57 -1.56
C GLU A 94 20.29 6.35 -1.71
N GLY A 95 20.03 5.62 -0.63
CA GLY A 95 19.13 4.49 -0.59
C GLY A 95 17.68 4.86 -0.96
N VAL A 96 17.17 5.99 -0.44
CA VAL A 96 15.84 6.51 -0.80
C VAL A 96 15.75 6.76 -2.31
N ARG A 97 16.75 7.44 -2.90
CA ARG A 97 16.76 7.72 -4.35
C ARG A 97 16.79 6.45 -5.18
N ALA A 98 17.64 5.50 -4.79
CA ALA A 98 17.72 4.21 -5.47
C ALA A 98 16.41 3.43 -5.34
N ALA A 99 15.83 3.36 -4.14
CA ALA A 99 14.58 2.65 -3.89
C ALA A 99 13.40 3.24 -4.68
N VAL A 100 13.27 4.58 -4.69
CA VAL A 100 12.23 5.27 -5.49
C VAL A 100 12.40 4.97 -6.97
N LYS A 101 13.62 5.08 -7.51
CA LYS A 101 13.88 4.76 -8.93
C LYS A 101 13.54 3.32 -9.27
N THR A 102 13.97 2.37 -8.46
CA THR A 102 13.72 0.93 -8.66
C THR A 102 12.22 0.62 -8.58
N SER A 103 11.53 1.14 -7.57
CA SER A 103 10.09 0.95 -7.39
C SER A 103 9.28 1.54 -8.56
N LEU A 104 9.62 2.77 -9.01
CA LEU A 104 8.93 3.39 -10.14
C LEU A 104 9.13 2.63 -11.44
N ILE A 105 10.34 2.12 -11.71
CA ILE A 105 10.61 1.29 -12.90
C ILE A 105 9.80 0.01 -12.83
N PHE A 106 9.86 -0.71 -11.70
CA PHE A 106 9.13 -1.96 -11.52
C PHE A 106 7.61 -1.73 -11.63
N CYS A 107 7.06 -0.80 -10.86
CA CYS A 107 5.63 -0.50 -10.87
C CYS A 107 5.17 0.01 -12.25
N GLY A 108 6.00 0.79 -12.96
CA GLY A 108 5.72 1.24 -14.31
C GLY A 108 5.60 0.07 -15.31
N ILE A 109 6.53 -0.88 -15.26
CA ILE A 109 6.46 -2.10 -16.08
C ILE A 109 5.20 -2.89 -15.76
N VAL A 110 4.93 -3.14 -14.46
CA VAL A 110 3.75 -3.89 -14.03
C VAL A 110 2.46 -3.16 -14.41
N SER A 111 2.41 -1.83 -14.29
CA SER A 111 1.26 -1.02 -14.75
C SER A 111 0.96 -1.25 -16.22
N VAL A 112 1.97 -1.19 -17.08
CA VAL A 112 1.80 -1.44 -18.52
C VAL A 112 1.30 -2.87 -18.78
N LEU A 113 1.90 -3.86 -18.13
CA LEU A 113 1.50 -5.26 -18.29
C LEU A 113 0.05 -5.49 -17.86
N ILE A 114 -0.34 -5.01 -16.67
CA ILE A 114 -1.72 -5.15 -16.18
C ILE A 114 -2.71 -4.43 -17.09
N PHE A 115 -2.39 -3.20 -17.52
CA PHE A 115 -3.26 -2.44 -18.42
C PHE A 115 -3.52 -3.15 -19.75
N LEU A 116 -2.46 -3.68 -20.38
CA LEU A 116 -2.54 -4.37 -21.67
C LEU A 116 -3.20 -5.75 -21.53
N PHE A 117 -2.83 -6.50 -20.50
CA PHE A 117 -3.29 -7.87 -20.30
C PHE A 117 -4.47 -8.01 -19.32
N ALA A 118 -5.16 -6.92 -18.95
CA ALA A 118 -6.27 -6.95 -18.00
C ALA A 118 -7.34 -7.98 -18.36
N ARG A 119 -7.72 -8.11 -19.64
CA ARG A 119 -8.73 -9.08 -20.09
C ARG A 119 -8.23 -10.52 -20.02
N PRO A 120 -7.08 -10.90 -20.57
CA PRO A 120 -6.51 -12.24 -20.40
C PRO A 120 -6.35 -12.64 -18.93
N LEU A 121 -5.88 -11.74 -18.09
CA LEU A 121 -5.70 -12.00 -16.66
C LEU A 121 -7.04 -12.28 -15.96
N MET A 122 -8.09 -11.52 -16.27
CA MET A 122 -9.43 -11.77 -15.74
C MET A 122 -9.98 -13.13 -16.20
N LEU A 123 -9.68 -13.57 -17.41
CA LEU A 123 -10.12 -14.87 -17.93
C LEU A 123 -9.52 -16.08 -17.21
N ILE A 124 -8.45 -15.89 -16.42
CA ILE A 124 -7.90 -16.93 -15.54
C ILE A 124 -8.89 -17.27 -14.42
N PHE A 125 -9.66 -16.28 -13.95
CA PHE A 125 -10.55 -16.42 -12.79
C PHE A 125 -12.04 -16.42 -13.15
N VAL A 126 -12.40 -15.90 -14.32
CA VAL A 126 -13.79 -15.66 -14.73
C VAL A 126 -14.04 -16.28 -16.11
N LYS A 127 -15.16 -16.99 -16.27
CA LYS A 127 -15.54 -17.59 -17.54
C LYS A 127 -15.83 -16.53 -18.61
N ALA A 128 -15.49 -16.81 -19.86
CA ALA A 128 -15.73 -15.90 -20.99
C ALA A 128 -17.22 -15.55 -21.20
N THR A 129 -18.13 -16.41 -20.75
CA THR A 129 -19.58 -16.22 -20.79
C THR A 129 -20.08 -15.13 -19.84
N GLU A 130 -19.32 -14.84 -18.76
CA GLU A 130 -19.67 -13.84 -17.76
C GLU A 130 -19.24 -12.42 -18.19
N VAL A 131 -19.81 -11.95 -19.29
CA VAL A 131 -19.41 -10.71 -19.98
C VAL A 131 -19.42 -9.49 -19.04
N LYS A 132 -20.46 -9.36 -18.20
CA LYS A 132 -20.59 -8.22 -17.26
C LYS A 132 -19.50 -8.23 -16.20
N VAL A 133 -19.20 -9.40 -15.63
CA VAL A 133 -18.12 -9.57 -14.63
C VAL A 133 -16.77 -9.23 -15.24
N LEU A 134 -16.50 -9.73 -16.45
CA LEU A 134 -15.26 -9.42 -17.18
C LEU A 134 -15.10 -7.93 -17.47
N GLN A 135 -16.15 -7.24 -17.93
CA GLN A 135 -16.10 -5.81 -18.20
C GLN A 135 -15.76 -4.99 -16.95
N ILE A 136 -16.42 -5.29 -15.82
CA ILE A 136 -16.17 -4.60 -14.55
C ILE A 136 -14.76 -4.87 -14.05
N GLY A 137 -14.29 -6.12 -14.08
CA GLY A 137 -12.95 -6.49 -13.60
C GLY A 137 -11.85 -5.91 -14.47
N VAL A 138 -12.00 -5.93 -15.80
CA VAL A 138 -11.05 -5.28 -16.74
C VAL A 138 -11.00 -3.77 -16.48
N GLN A 139 -12.15 -3.14 -16.22
CA GLN A 139 -12.19 -1.73 -15.92
C GLN A 139 -11.47 -1.40 -14.61
N TYR A 140 -11.69 -2.20 -13.55
CA TYR A 140 -10.97 -2.08 -12.29
C TYR A 140 -9.45 -2.15 -12.52
N LEU A 141 -8.96 -3.25 -13.13
CA LEU A 141 -7.54 -3.47 -13.38
C LEU A 141 -6.90 -2.37 -14.23
N ARG A 142 -7.61 -1.81 -15.20
CA ARG A 142 -7.09 -0.71 -16.02
C ARG A 142 -7.01 0.59 -15.26
N ILE A 143 -7.99 0.89 -14.39
CA ILE A 143 -7.99 2.11 -13.59
C ILE A 143 -6.91 2.00 -12.50
N GLU A 144 -6.93 0.95 -11.68
CA GLU A 144 -6.02 0.82 -10.56
C GLU A 144 -4.59 0.47 -11.01
N GLY A 145 -4.49 -0.45 -11.96
CA GLY A 145 -3.21 -0.87 -12.53
C GLY A 145 -2.42 0.24 -13.22
N ALA A 146 -3.07 1.24 -13.82
CA ALA A 146 -2.39 2.39 -14.41
C ALA A 146 -1.63 3.24 -13.37
N PHE A 147 -1.95 3.12 -12.08
CA PHE A 147 -1.41 3.96 -11.01
C PHE A 147 -0.61 3.18 -9.95
N TYR A 148 -0.09 1.99 -10.27
CA TYR A 148 0.73 1.22 -9.32
C TYR A 148 1.99 1.95 -8.85
N CYS A 149 2.48 2.93 -9.60
CA CYS A 149 3.55 3.80 -9.12
C CYS A 149 3.16 4.55 -7.84
N GLY A 150 1.88 4.92 -7.66
CA GLY A 150 1.38 5.55 -6.43
C GLY A 150 1.46 4.61 -5.24
N ILE A 151 0.89 3.40 -5.34
CA ILE A 151 0.96 2.43 -4.23
C ILE A 151 2.41 2.02 -3.92
N GLY A 152 3.26 1.87 -4.95
CA GLY A 152 4.68 1.57 -4.77
C GLY A 152 5.42 2.65 -3.98
N LEU A 153 5.13 3.93 -4.27
CA LEU A 153 5.67 5.07 -3.51
C LEU A 153 5.15 5.10 -2.08
N LEU A 154 3.85 4.83 -1.88
CA LEU A 154 3.24 4.77 -0.56
C LEU A 154 3.88 3.69 0.33
N PHE A 155 4.15 2.50 -0.21
CA PHE A 155 4.86 1.46 0.52
C PHE A 155 6.28 1.89 0.91
N LEU A 156 7.01 2.59 0.04
CA LEU A 156 8.33 3.15 0.36
C LEU A 156 8.25 4.21 1.46
N LEU A 157 7.21 5.05 1.47
CA LEU A 157 7.00 6.02 2.55
C LEU A 157 6.72 5.34 3.89
N TYR A 158 5.89 4.29 3.90
CA TYR A 158 5.70 3.47 5.10
C TYR A 158 7.01 2.87 5.60
N ALA A 159 7.80 2.29 4.69
CA ALA A 159 9.09 1.70 4.99
C ALA A 159 10.09 2.73 5.55
N TYR A 160 10.16 3.89 4.91
CA TYR A 160 11.02 5.00 5.32
C TYR A 160 10.70 5.49 6.73
N TYR A 161 9.40 5.74 7.03
CA TYR A 161 9.00 6.22 8.35
C TYR A 161 9.22 5.17 9.44
N ARG A 162 8.96 3.91 9.16
CA ARG A 162 9.30 2.82 10.08
C ARG A 162 10.81 2.74 10.31
N GLY A 163 11.61 2.79 9.25
CA GLY A 163 13.07 2.71 9.31
C GLY A 163 13.74 3.92 9.98
N THR A 164 13.11 5.10 9.98
CA THR A 164 13.61 6.32 10.65
C THR A 164 13.04 6.55 12.05
N GLY A 165 12.45 5.53 12.67
CA GLY A 165 11.95 5.62 14.04
C GLY A 165 10.66 6.41 14.22
N LYS A 166 9.86 6.57 13.15
CA LYS A 166 8.58 7.31 13.15
C LYS A 166 7.41 6.45 12.68
N PRO A 167 7.15 5.28 13.28
CA PRO A 167 6.12 4.37 12.82
C PRO A 167 4.72 4.98 12.85
N GLU A 168 4.47 5.99 13.70
CA GLU A 168 3.19 6.70 13.79
C GLU A 168 2.83 7.40 12.47
N MET A 169 3.85 7.89 11.73
CA MET A 169 3.59 8.48 10.41
C MET A 169 3.08 7.47 9.40
N SER A 170 3.50 6.21 9.48
CA SER A 170 2.92 5.15 8.65
C SER A 170 1.44 4.96 8.96
N VAL A 171 1.04 5.04 10.22
CA VAL A 171 -0.37 4.99 10.64
C VAL A 171 -1.14 6.19 10.07
N VAL A 172 -0.60 7.40 10.22
CA VAL A 172 -1.23 8.64 9.68
C VAL A 172 -1.45 8.54 8.18
N LEU A 173 -0.45 8.11 7.41
CA LEU A 173 -0.57 7.94 5.97
C LEU A 173 -1.61 6.86 5.61
N THR A 174 -1.69 5.79 6.38
CA THR A 174 -2.71 4.75 6.21
C THR A 174 -4.11 5.29 6.45
N VAL A 175 -4.30 6.08 7.51
CA VAL A 175 -5.59 6.73 7.81
C VAL A 175 -5.98 7.71 6.70
N ILE A 176 -5.04 8.51 6.19
CA ILE A 176 -5.29 9.43 5.08
C ILE A 176 -5.70 8.64 3.83
N SER A 177 -4.93 7.63 3.44
CA SER A 177 -5.19 6.84 2.24
C SER A 177 -6.55 6.13 2.32
N LEU A 178 -6.79 5.35 3.37
CA LEU A 178 -8.01 4.57 3.52
C LEU A 178 -9.21 5.41 3.94
N GLY A 179 -9.01 6.41 4.79
CA GLY A 179 -10.08 7.32 5.20
C GLY A 179 -10.63 8.09 4.01
N THR A 180 -9.76 8.63 3.16
CA THR A 180 -10.17 9.29 1.91
C THR A 180 -10.88 8.31 0.98
N ARG A 181 -10.34 7.10 0.80
CA ARG A 181 -10.95 6.06 -0.02
C ARG A 181 -12.37 5.72 0.46
N VAL A 182 -12.55 5.46 1.76
CA VAL A 182 -13.85 5.13 2.34
C VAL A 182 -14.81 6.31 2.21
N LEU A 183 -14.37 7.51 2.58
CA LEU A 183 -15.19 8.72 2.50
C LEU A 183 -15.69 8.95 1.06
N LEU A 184 -14.82 8.99 0.07
CA LEU A 184 -15.17 9.21 -1.32
C LEU A 184 -16.03 8.07 -1.89
N ALA A 185 -15.73 6.82 -1.55
CA ALA A 185 -16.51 5.70 -2.02
C ALA A 185 -17.94 5.74 -1.49
N TYR A 186 -18.15 5.94 -0.19
CA TYR A 186 -19.49 5.97 0.40
C TYR A 186 -20.30 7.18 0.01
N THR A 187 -19.66 8.34 -0.22
CA THR A 187 -20.38 9.57 -0.60
C THR A 187 -20.66 9.65 -2.10
N LEU A 188 -19.73 9.25 -2.94
CA LEU A 188 -19.83 9.46 -4.39
C LEU A 188 -20.22 8.23 -5.19
N ALA A 189 -19.90 7.00 -4.74
CA ALA A 189 -20.24 5.81 -5.52
C ALA A 189 -21.77 5.58 -5.64
N PRO A 190 -22.63 5.88 -4.65
CA PRO A 190 -24.06 5.80 -4.83
C PRO A 190 -24.61 6.72 -5.95
N LEU A 191 -23.93 7.85 -6.20
CA LEU A 191 -24.31 8.85 -7.20
C LEU A 191 -23.68 8.61 -8.57
N LEU A 192 -22.41 8.22 -8.59
CA LEU A 192 -21.57 8.14 -9.80
C LEU A 192 -21.29 6.69 -10.26
N GLY A 193 -21.75 5.70 -9.46
CA GLY A 193 -21.57 4.30 -9.77
C GLY A 193 -20.24 3.72 -9.29
N VAL A 194 -20.08 2.42 -9.50
CA VAL A 194 -18.96 1.61 -8.97
C VAL A 194 -17.57 2.11 -9.39
N ARG A 195 -17.46 2.76 -10.54
CA ARG A 195 -16.19 3.34 -11.00
C ARG A 195 -15.57 4.31 -10.01
N MET A 196 -16.41 4.99 -9.24
CA MET A 196 -15.94 5.97 -8.25
C MET A 196 -15.21 5.29 -7.09
N ILE A 197 -15.54 4.03 -6.79
CA ILE A 197 -14.80 3.25 -5.79
C ILE A 197 -13.35 3.06 -6.24
N TRP A 198 -13.14 2.74 -7.52
CA TRP A 198 -11.80 2.56 -8.11
C TRP A 198 -10.98 3.86 -8.07
N TRP A 199 -11.58 4.96 -8.45
CA TRP A 199 -10.92 6.27 -8.39
C TRP A 199 -10.64 6.73 -6.95
N ALA A 200 -11.51 6.41 -6.01
CA ALA A 200 -11.31 6.74 -4.61
C ALA A 200 -10.05 6.09 -4.02
N ILE A 201 -9.68 4.88 -4.50
CA ILE A 201 -8.44 4.20 -4.11
C ILE A 201 -7.23 5.03 -4.52
N ILE A 202 -7.20 5.44 -5.80
CA ILE A 202 -6.09 6.20 -6.39
C ILE A 202 -5.93 7.57 -5.72
N ILE A 203 -7.05 8.28 -5.53
CA ILE A 203 -7.04 9.58 -4.84
C ILE A 203 -6.47 9.42 -3.42
N GLY A 204 -6.86 8.35 -2.72
CA GLY A 204 -6.33 8.05 -1.39
C GLY A 204 -4.82 7.83 -1.38
N TRP A 205 -4.26 7.10 -2.35
CA TRP A 205 -2.81 6.93 -2.48
C TRP A 205 -2.10 8.25 -2.71
N PHE A 206 -2.54 9.05 -3.68
CA PHE A 206 -1.91 10.33 -3.99
C PHE A 206 -1.95 11.31 -2.82
N LEU A 207 -3.06 11.41 -2.09
CA LEU A 207 -3.13 12.28 -0.92
C LEU A 207 -2.17 11.84 0.19
N ALA A 208 -2.06 10.54 0.43
CA ALA A 208 -1.10 10.02 1.39
C ALA A 208 0.35 10.25 0.93
N ASP A 209 0.65 10.03 -0.36
CA ASP A 209 1.98 10.27 -0.93
C ASP A 209 2.39 11.74 -0.80
N ILE A 210 1.51 12.66 -1.20
CA ILE A 210 1.76 14.10 -1.08
C ILE A 210 2.02 14.48 0.38
N THR A 211 1.18 13.99 1.30
CA THR A 211 1.34 14.27 2.73
C THR A 211 2.66 13.72 3.26
N GLY A 212 3.01 12.48 2.89
CA GLY A 212 4.26 11.85 3.31
C GLY A 212 5.48 12.63 2.80
N VAL A 213 5.51 12.96 1.52
CA VAL A 213 6.63 13.72 0.92
C VAL A 213 6.75 15.13 1.51
N LEU A 214 5.63 15.83 1.73
CA LEU A 214 5.65 17.15 2.35
C LEU A 214 6.17 17.12 3.79
N TYR A 215 5.76 16.12 4.56
CA TYR A 215 6.25 15.94 5.94
C TYR A 215 7.76 15.64 5.95
N MET A 216 8.26 14.79 5.04
CA MET A 216 9.68 14.49 4.90
C MET A 216 10.50 15.76 4.61
N LYS A 217 10.03 16.59 3.67
CA LYS A 217 10.70 17.86 3.31
C LYS A 217 10.71 18.87 4.46
N LYS A 218 9.58 19.02 5.20
CA LYS A 218 9.46 19.97 6.30
C LYS A 218 10.42 19.67 7.46
N LYS A 219 10.65 18.39 7.73
CA LYS A 219 11.50 17.96 8.86
C LYS A 219 12.99 17.84 8.51
N LYS A 220 13.40 18.15 7.26
CA LYS A 220 14.80 18.00 6.76
C LYS A 220 15.41 16.63 7.09
N ILE A 221 14.56 15.60 7.05
CA ILE A 221 14.97 14.24 7.37
C ILE A 221 15.53 13.59 6.11
#